data_c5abd81966064c33ad1ead7bfe6d00e6
#
_entry.id   c5abd81966064c33ad1ead7bfe6d00e6
#
_cell.length_a   1.000
_cell.length_b   1.000
_cell.length_c   1.000
_cell.angle_alpha   90.00
_cell.angle_beta   90.00
_cell.angle_gamma   90.00
#
_symmetry.space_group_name_H-M   'P 1'
#
loop_
_entity.id
_entity.type
_entity.pdbx_description
1 polymer ?
#
loop_
_entity_poly.entity_id
_entity_poly.type
_entity_poly.pdbx_seq_one_letter_code
_entity_poly.pdbx_strand_id
1 'polypeptide(L)'
;MHRPEFKHVIYREPEYLLSGTPPSSSLQSLKEVVASLNIEEDPWVIDKRAELRKPELELGPRRSRVDQQLSKTIDKQSTFTHRGLRDFERAADEICSDLGEWAADWYIQQVCKQAASAGGTFPEFSFSWSESERKYLLKHLTRIKVAPIPDDPEDIPRRSSDKVEKLIEILLGEKAFFESLEMEYRGLIFVTRRDAVLALTEILAQHPRTANVFSVGGLLGESGNFRRHSFLDITRRLLRQPADKTLNDFRIGELNLIIATAVAEEGLDIQACCNVVRWDLPANMVSWAQSRGRARKQRSSFVLMHSDTLAFASTMKRWEEQEQDMTRLYNTRSELHCSDEDRPTDDEDEDGGLRFTIEETG
;
A
#
# COMPACT_ATOMS: atom_id res chain seq x y z
N MET A 1 -14.98 -6.63 -26.51
CA MET A 1 -14.70 -6.11 -25.14
C MET A 1 -14.54 -4.60 -25.21
N HIS A 2 -15.17 -3.87 -24.29
CA HIS A 2 -14.99 -2.43 -24.21
C HIS A 2 -13.56 -2.12 -23.74
N ARG A 3 -12.86 -1.24 -24.47
CA ARG A 3 -11.49 -0.79 -24.12
C ARG A 3 -11.61 0.57 -23.41
N PRO A 4 -11.13 0.70 -22.16
CA PRO A 4 -11.18 1.99 -21.47
C PRO A 4 -10.34 3.05 -22.19
N GLU A 5 -10.73 4.30 -22.07
CA GLU A 5 -9.91 5.43 -22.52
C GLU A 5 -8.65 5.50 -21.66
N PHE A 6 -7.50 5.56 -22.30
CA PHE A 6 -6.22 5.63 -21.61
C PHE A 6 -5.77 7.10 -21.47
N LYS A 7 -5.45 7.51 -20.24
CA LYS A 7 -5.02 8.89 -19.92
C LYS A 7 -3.70 8.89 -19.15
N HIS A 8 -2.85 9.83 -19.49
CA HIS A 8 -1.61 10.12 -18.77
C HIS A 8 -1.74 11.39 -17.98
N VAL A 9 -1.23 11.39 -16.75
CA VAL A 9 -1.18 12.56 -15.91
C VAL A 9 0.23 12.77 -15.41
N ILE A 10 0.78 13.91 -15.79
CA ILE A 10 2.12 14.32 -15.42
C ILE A 10 2.02 15.25 -14.23
N TYR A 11 2.79 14.96 -13.18
CA TYR A 11 2.92 15.80 -12.01
C TYR A 11 4.39 16.20 -11.79
N ARG A 12 4.60 17.27 -11.04
CA ARG A 12 5.93 17.73 -10.63
C ARG A 12 6.35 17.08 -9.33
N GLU A 13 7.56 16.58 -9.30
CA GLU A 13 8.15 16.11 -8.04
C GLU A 13 8.45 17.29 -7.11
N PRO A 14 8.33 17.10 -5.79
CA PRO A 14 8.61 18.14 -4.82
C PRO A 14 10.07 18.60 -4.90
N GLU A 15 10.27 19.93 -4.91
CA GLU A 15 11.61 20.53 -5.00
C GLU A 15 12.54 20.15 -3.83
N TYR A 16 11.97 19.83 -2.66
CA TYR A 16 12.77 19.46 -1.50
C TYR A 16 13.49 18.10 -1.66
N LEU A 17 13.10 17.26 -2.58
CA LEU A 17 13.85 16.03 -2.92
C LEU A 17 15.27 16.36 -3.42
N LEU A 18 15.45 17.55 -4.01
CA LEU A 18 16.76 18.03 -4.44
C LEU A 18 17.54 18.69 -3.29
N SER A 19 16.85 19.39 -2.40
CA SER A 19 17.48 20.12 -1.27
C SER A 19 17.79 19.22 -0.07
N GLY A 20 17.11 18.08 0.05
CA GLY A 20 17.24 17.15 1.18
C GLY A 20 16.56 17.61 2.47
N THR A 21 15.94 18.80 2.50
CA THR A 21 15.26 19.32 3.68
C THR A 21 13.75 19.26 3.49
N PRO A 22 13.03 18.37 4.20
CA PRO A 22 11.59 18.27 4.05
C PRO A 22 10.88 19.52 4.55
N PRO A 23 9.78 19.94 3.92
CA PRO A 23 8.99 21.10 4.34
C PRO A 23 8.30 20.86 5.69
N SER A 24 7.93 19.60 6.00
CA SER A 24 7.28 19.24 7.27
C SER A 24 8.23 19.35 8.45
N SER A 25 7.92 20.24 9.40
CA SER A 25 8.69 20.37 10.64
C SER A 25 8.56 19.15 11.56
N SER A 26 7.41 18.46 11.53
CA SER A 26 7.23 17.19 12.26
C SER A 26 8.15 16.11 11.71
N LEU A 27 8.26 16.00 10.37
CA LEU A 27 9.15 15.04 9.72
C LEU A 27 10.62 15.38 10.03
N GLN A 28 11.00 16.65 9.99
CA GLN A 28 12.35 17.06 10.37
C GLN A 28 12.67 16.66 11.81
N SER A 29 11.75 16.92 12.75
CA SER A 29 11.91 16.51 14.14
C SER A 29 11.98 14.99 14.31
N LEU A 30 11.20 14.23 13.54
CA LEU A 30 11.27 12.76 13.53
C LEU A 30 12.65 12.29 13.04
N LYS A 31 13.17 12.86 11.95
CA LYS A 31 14.52 12.54 11.43
C LYS A 31 15.61 12.83 12.49
N GLU A 32 15.52 13.95 13.19
CA GLU A 32 16.46 14.29 14.28
C GLU A 32 16.40 13.27 15.43
N VAL A 33 15.19 12.84 15.82
CA VAL A 33 15.01 11.81 16.86
C VAL A 33 15.61 10.49 16.41
N VAL A 34 15.34 10.04 15.17
CA VAL A 34 15.87 8.77 14.64
C VAL A 34 17.40 8.84 14.49
N ALA A 35 17.95 9.95 14.04
CA ALA A 35 19.40 10.14 13.95
C ALA A 35 20.09 10.14 15.33
N SER A 36 19.39 10.51 16.40
CA SER A 36 19.90 10.53 17.79
C SER A 36 19.81 9.17 18.49
N LEU A 37 19.28 8.13 17.84
CA LEU A 37 19.15 6.81 18.46
C LEU A 37 20.51 6.20 18.77
N ASN A 38 20.65 5.66 19.99
CA ASN A 38 21.84 4.95 20.42
C ASN A 38 21.46 3.50 20.74
N ILE A 39 21.97 2.55 19.98
CA ILE A 39 21.67 1.12 20.13
C ILE A 39 22.10 0.58 21.49
N GLU A 40 23.14 1.19 22.11
CA GLU A 40 23.65 0.79 23.42
C GLU A 40 22.70 1.11 24.57
N GLU A 41 21.79 2.05 24.37
CA GLU A 41 20.74 2.43 25.33
C GLU A 41 19.46 1.60 25.17
N ASP A 42 19.37 0.78 24.10
CA ASP A 42 18.17 -0.03 23.86
C ASP A 42 18.05 -1.12 24.94
N PRO A 43 16.91 -1.20 25.64
CA PRO A 43 16.69 -2.17 26.71
C PRO A 43 16.94 -3.62 26.28
N TRP A 44 16.62 -3.99 25.05
CA TRP A 44 16.91 -5.32 24.52
C TRP A 44 18.42 -5.61 24.52
N VAL A 45 19.26 -4.63 24.13
CA VAL A 45 20.72 -4.76 24.14
C VAL A 45 21.23 -4.87 25.58
N ILE A 46 20.72 -4.01 26.47
CA ILE A 46 21.08 -4.03 27.89
C ILE A 46 20.74 -5.38 28.53
N ASP A 47 19.54 -5.91 28.26
CA ASP A 47 19.09 -7.21 28.81
C ASP A 47 19.93 -8.37 28.26
N LYS A 48 20.27 -8.36 26.96
CA LYS A 48 21.12 -9.38 26.36
C LYS A 48 22.56 -9.35 26.89
N ARG A 49 23.12 -8.18 27.14
CA ARG A 49 24.41 -8.05 27.81
C ARG A 49 24.37 -8.54 29.25
N ALA A 50 23.30 -8.25 29.98
CA ALA A 50 23.11 -8.78 31.35
C ALA A 50 22.97 -10.31 31.35
N GLU A 51 22.26 -10.89 30.37
CA GLU A 51 22.17 -12.32 30.16
C GLU A 51 23.56 -12.96 29.98
N LEU A 52 24.41 -12.36 29.12
CA LEU A 52 25.78 -12.87 28.87
C LEU A 52 26.73 -12.77 30.06
N ARG A 53 26.44 -11.93 31.08
CA ARG A 53 27.22 -11.84 32.31
C ARG A 53 26.94 -12.95 33.30
N LYS A 54 25.86 -13.75 33.09
CA LYS A 54 25.54 -14.88 33.93
C LYS A 54 26.60 -15.97 33.85
N PRO A 55 26.74 -16.81 34.92
CA PRO A 55 27.69 -17.92 34.93
C PRO A 55 27.48 -18.88 33.75
N GLU A 56 28.55 -19.46 33.26
CA GLU A 56 28.56 -20.37 32.11
C GLU A 56 27.64 -21.59 32.31
N LEU A 57 27.54 -22.07 33.56
CA LEU A 57 26.65 -23.17 34.00
C LEU A 57 25.15 -22.88 33.72
N GLU A 58 24.71 -21.61 33.73
CA GLU A 58 23.32 -21.25 33.48
C GLU A 58 23.00 -21.11 31.98
N LEU A 59 23.94 -20.68 31.20
CA LEU A 59 23.73 -20.41 29.76
C LEU A 59 24.10 -21.60 28.86
N GLY A 60 25.14 -22.36 29.21
CA GLY A 60 25.61 -23.51 28.46
C GLY A 60 25.73 -23.22 26.93
N PRO A 61 25.22 -24.13 26.08
CA PRO A 61 25.31 -23.97 24.62
C PRO A 61 24.56 -22.73 24.05
N ARG A 62 23.67 -22.11 24.86
CA ARG A 62 22.92 -20.93 24.43
C ARG A 62 23.77 -19.66 24.37
N ARG A 63 24.88 -19.61 25.12
CA ARG A 63 25.77 -18.44 25.23
C ARG A 63 26.24 -17.95 23.88
N SER A 64 26.79 -18.85 23.05
CA SER A 64 27.29 -18.52 21.71
C SER A 64 26.19 -17.97 20.81
N ARG A 65 24.97 -18.52 20.91
CA ARG A 65 23.82 -18.03 20.11
C ARG A 65 23.40 -16.62 20.53
N VAL A 66 23.34 -16.36 21.85
CA VAL A 66 22.97 -15.03 22.37
C VAL A 66 24.03 -14.00 21.99
N ASP A 67 25.31 -14.33 22.09
CA ASP A 67 26.41 -13.46 21.71
C ASP A 67 26.39 -13.12 20.22
N GLN A 68 26.25 -14.10 19.35
CA GLN A 68 26.13 -13.90 17.90
C GLN A 68 24.90 -13.04 17.54
N GLN A 69 23.76 -13.28 18.21
CA GLN A 69 22.55 -12.50 18.00
C GLN A 69 22.74 -11.05 18.44
N LEU A 70 23.37 -10.82 19.59
CA LEU A 70 23.66 -9.49 20.10
C LEU A 70 24.61 -8.73 19.17
N SER A 71 25.75 -9.32 18.81
CA SER A 71 26.72 -8.71 17.89
C SER A 71 26.06 -8.33 16.56
N LYS A 72 25.34 -9.27 15.95
CA LYS A 72 24.63 -9.03 14.68
C LYS A 72 23.57 -7.92 14.79
N THR A 73 22.89 -7.81 15.92
CA THR A 73 21.87 -6.78 16.15
C THR A 73 22.50 -5.40 16.35
N ILE A 74 23.61 -5.33 17.09
CA ILE A 74 24.39 -4.10 17.29
C ILE A 74 24.97 -3.61 15.95
N ASP A 75 25.66 -4.49 15.21
CA ASP A 75 26.27 -4.15 13.91
C ASP A 75 25.25 -3.60 12.93
N LYS A 76 24.05 -4.17 12.89
CA LYS A 76 22.97 -3.73 12.01
C LYS A 76 22.08 -2.64 12.62
N GLN A 77 22.33 -2.26 13.87
CA GLN A 77 21.44 -1.37 14.62
C GLN A 77 19.96 -1.75 14.51
N SER A 78 19.65 -3.06 14.57
CA SER A 78 18.38 -3.63 14.15
C SER A 78 17.58 -4.24 15.29
N THR A 79 17.56 -3.58 16.48
CA THR A 79 16.57 -3.91 17.52
C THR A 79 15.16 -3.67 16.96
N PHE A 80 14.17 -4.26 17.61
CA PHE A 80 12.79 -4.09 17.18
C PHE A 80 12.37 -2.61 17.21
N THR A 81 12.74 -1.89 18.28
CA THR A 81 12.43 -0.46 18.47
C THR A 81 13.12 0.42 17.42
N HIS A 82 14.43 0.24 17.23
CA HIS A 82 15.18 1.04 16.27
C HIS A 82 14.71 0.83 14.82
N ARG A 83 14.42 -0.42 14.46
CA ARG A 83 13.87 -0.71 13.14
C ARG A 83 12.48 -0.07 12.95
N GLY A 84 11.61 -0.17 13.95
CA GLY A 84 10.28 0.43 13.87
C GLY A 84 10.30 1.95 13.74
N LEU A 85 11.20 2.63 14.46
CA LEU A 85 11.34 4.09 14.35
C LEU A 85 11.90 4.51 12.98
N ARG A 86 12.85 3.77 12.41
CA ARG A 86 13.33 4.02 11.03
C ARG A 86 12.29 3.71 9.97
N ASP A 87 11.51 2.65 10.14
CA ASP A 87 10.40 2.35 9.23
C ASP A 87 9.32 3.43 9.29
N PHE A 88 9.08 3.99 10.48
CA PHE A 88 8.17 5.13 10.66
C PHE A 88 8.68 6.40 9.98
N GLU A 89 9.96 6.73 10.17
CA GLU A 89 10.60 7.87 9.49
C GLU A 89 10.49 7.73 7.96
N ARG A 90 10.87 6.57 7.43
CA ARG A 90 10.79 6.30 6.00
C ARG A 90 9.37 6.43 5.47
N ALA A 91 8.38 5.87 6.20
CA ALA A 91 6.98 5.99 5.82
C ALA A 91 6.51 7.44 5.78
N ALA A 92 6.89 8.24 6.79
CA ALA A 92 6.55 9.65 6.84
C ALA A 92 7.24 10.49 5.74
N ASP A 93 8.50 10.16 5.40
CA ASP A 93 9.26 10.80 4.33
C ASP A 93 8.64 10.52 2.94
N GLU A 94 8.28 9.27 2.69
CA GLU A 94 7.61 8.87 1.45
C GLU A 94 6.19 9.46 1.35
N ILE A 95 5.44 9.57 2.46
CA ILE A 95 4.16 10.30 2.49
C ILE A 95 4.38 11.78 2.18
N CYS A 96 5.41 12.40 2.74
CA CYS A 96 5.72 13.81 2.47
C CYS A 96 6.03 14.04 0.97
N SER A 97 6.81 13.15 0.36
CA SER A 97 7.16 13.27 -1.06
C SER A 97 5.98 13.05 -1.98
N ASP A 98 5.14 12.07 -1.68
CA ASP A 98 4.03 11.70 -2.55
C ASP A 98 2.78 12.58 -2.36
N LEU A 99 2.43 12.87 -1.12
CA LEU A 99 1.16 13.50 -0.77
C LEU A 99 1.30 14.93 -0.28
N GLY A 100 2.49 15.34 0.14
CA GLY A 100 2.78 16.67 0.62
C GLY A 100 2.95 16.78 2.15
N GLU A 101 3.27 18.00 2.58
CA GLU A 101 3.59 18.34 3.95
C GLU A 101 2.43 18.07 4.92
N TRP A 102 1.21 18.44 4.55
CA TRP A 102 0.02 18.23 5.38
C TRP A 102 -0.16 16.75 5.74
N ALA A 103 -0.03 15.88 4.74
CA ALA A 103 -0.18 14.44 4.93
C ALA A 103 0.88 13.85 5.87
N ALA A 104 2.13 14.32 5.77
CA ALA A 104 3.21 13.88 6.64
C ALA A 104 2.97 14.31 8.10
N ASP A 105 2.60 15.58 8.32
CA ASP A 105 2.29 16.08 9.65
C ASP A 105 1.10 15.35 10.27
N TRP A 106 0.04 15.14 9.49
CA TRP A 106 -1.12 14.38 9.93
C TRP A 106 -0.77 12.93 10.29
N TYR A 107 -0.02 12.24 9.44
CA TYR A 107 0.39 10.86 9.68
C TYR A 107 1.25 10.73 10.95
N ILE A 108 2.27 11.59 11.11
CA ILE A 108 3.12 11.62 12.30
C ILE A 108 2.28 11.89 13.56
N GLN A 109 1.35 12.85 13.48
CA GLN A 109 0.46 13.16 14.59
C GLN A 109 -0.39 11.95 14.98
N GLN A 110 -0.96 11.22 14.01
CA GLN A 110 -1.79 10.04 14.29
C GLN A 110 -0.96 8.92 14.93
N VAL A 111 0.25 8.65 14.43
CA VAL A 111 1.14 7.64 15.03
C VAL A 111 1.46 7.99 16.48
N CYS A 112 1.86 9.24 16.76
CA CYS A 112 2.17 9.70 18.12
C CYS A 112 0.96 9.64 19.05
N LYS A 113 -0.23 10.05 18.58
CA LYS A 113 -1.50 9.95 19.34
C LYS A 113 -1.87 8.51 19.66
N GLN A 114 -1.77 7.60 18.69
CA GLN A 114 -2.08 6.18 18.88
C GLN A 114 -1.09 5.53 19.87
N ALA A 115 0.19 5.83 19.74
CA ALA A 115 1.21 5.33 20.66
C ALA A 115 0.98 5.81 22.10
N ALA A 116 0.64 7.09 22.29
CA ALA A 116 0.37 7.67 23.59
C ALA A 116 -0.90 7.06 24.22
N SER A 117 -1.99 6.94 23.49
CA SER A 117 -3.26 6.39 23.99
C SER A 117 -3.17 4.90 24.32
N ALA A 118 -2.35 4.14 23.59
CA ALA A 118 -2.12 2.74 23.82
C ALA A 118 -1.10 2.47 24.96
N GLY A 119 -0.53 3.50 25.60
CA GLY A 119 0.52 3.36 26.59
C GLY A 119 1.75 2.59 26.06
N GLY A 120 2.02 2.68 24.76
CA GLY A 120 3.04 1.89 24.08
C GLY A 120 2.65 0.42 23.88
N THR A 121 1.44 0.03 24.25
CA THR A 121 0.94 -1.34 24.09
C THR A 121 0.20 -1.43 22.76
N PHE A 122 0.86 -1.95 21.75
CA PHE A 122 0.22 -2.34 20.51
C PHE A 122 -0.21 -3.80 20.66
N PRO A 123 -1.51 -4.14 20.72
CA PRO A 123 -2.00 -5.48 21.07
C PRO A 123 -1.42 -6.59 20.19
N GLU A 124 -1.13 -6.28 18.94
CA GLU A 124 -0.58 -7.22 17.96
C GLU A 124 0.86 -7.66 18.28
N PHE A 125 1.57 -6.93 19.14
CA PHE A 125 2.98 -7.17 19.47
C PHE A 125 3.23 -7.34 20.99
N SER A 126 2.17 -7.35 21.79
CA SER A 126 2.25 -7.36 23.26
C SER A 126 3.01 -8.56 23.84
N PHE A 127 3.09 -9.67 23.10
CA PHE A 127 3.74 -10.91 23.56
C PHE A 127 5.27 -10.90 23.43
N SER A 128 5.85 -10.00 22.64
CA SER A 128 7.29 -9.99 22.36
C SER A 128 8.05 -8.81 22.96
N TRP A 129 7.34 -7.84 23.55
CA TRP A 129 7.92 -6.61 24.07
C TRP A 129 7.93 -6.53 25.58
N SER A 130 9.11 -6.25 26.15
CA SER A 130 9.25 -5.93 27.57
C SER A 130 8.66 -4.54 27.87
N GLU A 131 8.32 -4.30 29.13
CA GLU A 131 7.85 -2.98 29.58
C GLU A 131 8.93 -1.90 29.38
N SER A 132 10.21 -2.27 29.57
CA SER A 132 11.35 -1.38 29.36
C SER A 132 11.49 -0.94 27.91
N GLU A 133 11.31 -1.86 26.93
CA GLU A 133 11.33 -1.52 25.50
C GLU A 133 10.16 -0.60 25.13
N ARG A 134 8.96 -0.83 25.68
CA ARG A 134 7.82 0.06 25.49
C ARG A 134 8.07 1.46 26.02
N LYS A 135 8.61 1.58 27.24
CA LYS A 135 8.99 2.89 27.81
C LYS A 135 10.06 3.58 26.99
N TYR A 136 11.02 2.83 26.46
CA TYR A 136 12.07 3.35 25.60
C TYR A 136 11.49 3.90 24.30
N LEU A 137 10.60 3.17 23.63
CA LEU A 137 9.89 3.66 22.46
C LEU A 137 9.12 4.96 22.74
N LEU A 138 8.30 4.98 23.78
CA LEU A 138 7.51 6.15 24.16
C LEU A 138 8.39 7.36 24.47
N LYS A 139 9.53 7.17 25.15
CA LYS A 139 10.52 8.23 25.40
C LYS A 139 10.99 8.87 24.09
N HIS A 140 11.19 8.11 23.02
CA HIS A 140 11.61 8.66 21.73
C HIS A 140 10.45 9.32 20.99
N LEU A 141 9.27 8.71 20.97
CA LEU A 141 8.09 9.29 20.31
C LEU A 141 7.66 10.63 20.95
N THR A 142 7.78 10.78 22.28
CA THR A 142 7.45 12.05 22.96
C THR A 142 8.46 13.17 22.69
N ARG A 143 9.63 12.89 22.13
CA ARG A 143 10.62 13.89 21.71
C ARG A 143 10.30 14.51 20.35
N ILE A 144 9.44 13.86 19.57
CA ILE A 144 9.03 14.36 18.26
C ILE A 144 8.15 15.59 18.46
N LYS A 145 8.59 16.71 17.91
CA LYS A 145 7.83 17.97 17.91
C LYS A 145 6.82 17.91 16.77
N VAL A 146 5.57 17.57 17.12
CA VAL A 146 4.49 17.46 16.14
C VAL A 146 3.90 18.83 15.89
N ALA A 147 3.88 19.25 14.62
CA ALA A 147 3.22 20.49 14.22
C ALA A 147 1.70 20.40 14.42
N PRO A 148 1.04 21.44 14.90
CA PRO A 148 -0.41 21.49 14.94
C PRO A 148 -0.96 21.49 13.51
N ILE A 149 -2.03 20.74 13.29
CA ILE A 149 -2.79 20.79 12.04
C ILE A 149 -3.90 21.82 12.26
N PRO A 150 -3.91 22.90 11.48
CA PRO A 150 -4.97 23.89 11.57
C PRO A 150 -6.33 23.29 11.23
N ASP A 151 -7.40 23.76 11.87
CA ASP A 151 -8.79 23.44 11.53
C ASP A 151 -9.28 24.19 10.26
N ASP A 152 -8.35 24.72 9.45
CA ASP A 152 -8.64 25.41 8.20
C ASP A 152 -8.57 24.41 7.03
N PRO A 153 -9.70 24.07 6.38
CA PRO A 153 -9.69 23.15 5.23
C PRO A 153 -8.82 23.63 4.07
N GLU A 154 -8.59 24.93 3.93
CA GLU A 154 -7.73 25.51 2.90
C GLU A 154 -6.22 25.29 3.18
N ASP A 155 -5.87 24.80 4.35
CA ASP A 155 -4.50 24.39 4.65
C ASP A 155 -4.09 23.12 3.87
N ILE A 156 -5.06 22.24 3.59
CA ILE A 156 -4.81 20.99 2.84
C ILE A 156 -4.27 21.27 1.44
N PRO A 157 -4.98 22.01 0.55
CA PRO A 157 -4.48 22.28 -0.79
C PRO A 157 -3.15 23.05 -0.81
N ARG A 158 -2.93 23.98 0.13
CA ARG A 158 -1.67 24.73 0.21
C ARG A 158 -0.46 23.86 0.51
N ARG A 159 -0.65 22.76 1.21
CA ARG A 159 0.41 21.86 1.70
C ARG A 159 0.34 20.47 1.08
N SER A 160 -0.52 20.27 0.09
CA SER A 160 -0.58 19.06 -0.75
C SER A 160 0.50 19.08 -1.84
N SER A 161 0.86 17.90 -2.31
CA SER A 161 1.75 17.79 -3.48
C SER A 161 0.99 18.11 -4.79
N ASP A 162 1.73 18.49 -5.83
CA ASP A 162 1.18 18.64 -7.19
C ASP A 162 0.51 17.34 -7.68
N LYS A 163 1.03 16.19 -7.29
CA LYS A 163 0.46 14.87 -7.59
C LYS A 163 -0.96 14.72 -7.02
N VAL A 164 -1.20 15.17 -5.78
CA VAL A 164 -2.54 15.17 -5.16
C VAL A 164 -3.49 16.10 -5.89
N GLU A 165 -3.06 17.33 -6.20
CA GLU A 165 -3.89 18.30 -6.92
C GLU A 165 -4.28 17.80 -8.31
N LYS A 166 -3.34 17.20 -9.03
CA LYS A 166 -3.59 16.58 -10.34
C LYS A 166 -4.56 15.40 -10.25
N LEU A 167 -4.45 14.58 -9.20
CA LEU A 167 -5.43 13.52 -8.94
C LEU A 167 -6.83 14.11 -8.75
N ILE A 168 -6.97 15.13 -7.91
CA ILE A 168 -8.26 15.77 -7.64
C ILE A 168 -8.86 16.37 -8.91
N GLU A 169 -8.08 17.05 -9.74
CA GLU A 169 -8.53 17.58 -11.04
C GLU A 169 -9.15 16.48 -11.91
N ILE A 170 -8.49 15.33 -12.00
CA ILE A 170 -8.97 14.20 -12.79
C ILE A 170 -10.23 13.58 -12.21
N LEU A 171 -10.24 13.30 -10.91
CA LEU A 171 -11.40 12.69 -10.27
C LEU A 171 -12.65 13.56 -10.45
N LEU A 172 -12.53 14.88 -10.31
CA LEU A 172 -13.63 15.81 -10.50
C LEU A 172 -14.08 15.87 -11.96
N GLY A 173 -13.12 15.90 -12.91
CA GLY A 173 -13.41 15.89 -14.33
C GLY A 173 -14.14 14.61 -14.78
N GLU A 174 -13.66 13.45 -14.34
CA GLU A 174 -14.28 12.16 -14.62
C GLU A 174 -15.68 12.07 -14.01
N LYS A 175 -15.85 12.48 -12.74
CA LYS A 175 -17.17 12.49 -12.11
C LYS A 175 -18.17 13.36 -12.86
N ALA A 176 -17.80 14.60 -13.19
CA ALA A 176 -18.63 15.52 -13.96
C ALA A 176 -18.99 14.95 -15.35
N PHE A 177 -18.06 14.26 -16.00
CA PHE A 177 -18.31 13.60 -17.28
C PHE A 177 -19.38 12.51 -17.16
N PHE A 178 -19.27 11.62 -16.16
CA PHE A 178 -20.25 10.55 -15.97
C PHE A 178 -21.63 11.09 -15.52
N GLU A 179 -21.66 12.13 -14.70
CA GLU A 179 -22.89 12.83 -14.33
C GLU A 179 -23.59 13.46 -15.54
N SER A 180 -22.82 14.03 -16.50
CA SER A 180 -23.39 14.57 -17.74
C SER A 180 -24.02 13.50 -18.63
N LEU A 181 -23.70 12.24 -18.42
CA LEU A 181 -24.29 11.09 -19.10
C LEU A 181 -25.42 10.43 -18.29
N GLU A 182 -25.82 11.03 -17.17
CA GLU A 182 -26.79 10.47 -16.21
C GLU A 182 -26.35 9.08 -15.68
N MET A 183 -25.03 8.87 -15.57
CA MET A 183 -24.44 7.63 -15.09
C MET A 183 -23.85 7.81 -13.70
N GLU A 184 -24.08 6.80 -12.85
CA GLU A 184 -23.50 6.77 -11.51
C GLU A 184 -21.98 6.60 -11.58
N TYR A 185 -21.24 7.51 -10.94
CA TYR A 185 -19.77 7.46 -10.87
C TYR A 185 -19.30 6.45 -9.82
N ARG A 186 -18.31 5.64 -10.21
CA ARG A 186 -17.58 4.71 -9.35
C ARG A 186 -16.10 4.75 -9.71
N GLY A 187 -15.29 5.24 -8.79
CA GLY A 187 -13.84 5.39 -8.98
C GLY A 187 -13.03 4.40 -8.13
N LEU A 188 -11.85 4.04 -8.64
CA LEU A 188 -10.89 3.17 -7.95
C LEU A 188 -9.48 3.72 -8.13
N ILE A 189 -8.76 3.92 -7.03
CA ILE A 189 -7.37 4.36 -7.03
C ILE A 189 -6.49 3.23 -6.48
N PHE A 190 -5.52 2.79 -7.26
CA PHE A 190 -4.51 1.84 -6.81
C PHE A 190 -3.25 2.55 -6.35
N VAL A 191 -2.82 2.25 -5.14
CA VAL A 191 -1.56 2.70 -4.55
C VAL A 191 -0.71 1.50 -4.14
N THR A 192 0.59 1.65 -4.12
CA THR A 192 1.49 0.55 -3.72
C THR A 192 1.57 0.40 -2.21
N ARG A 193 1.47 1.50 -1.48
CA ARG A 193 1.75 1.57 -0.04
C ARG A 193 0.47 1.66 0.78
N ARG A 194 0.47 0.96 1.90
CA ARG A 194 -0.67 0.91 2.83
C ARG A 194 -0.90 2.24 3.56
N ASP A 195 0.17 2.89 3.97
CA ASP A 195 0.16 4.19 4.62
C ASP A 195 -0.33 5.30 3.66
N ALA A 196 0.00 5.19 2.35
CA ALA A 196 -0.58 6.06 1.33
C ALA A 196 -2.09 5.87 1.18
N VAL A 197 -2.64 4.64 1.30
CA VAL A 197 -4.10 4.43 1.33
C VAL A 197 -4.73 5.27 2.45
N LEU A 198 -4.16 5.18 3.65
CA LEU A 198 -4.69 5.88 4.82
C LEU A 198 -4.65 7.41 4.62
N ALA A 199 -3.46 7.94 4.30
CA ALA A 199 -3.25 9.39 4.20
C ALA A 199 -4.04 10.01 3.03
N LEU A 200 -4.09 9.34 1.88
CA LEU A 200 -4.85 9.82 0.72
C LEU A 200 -6.37 9.74 0.95
N THR A 201 -6.85 8.71 1.66
CA THR A 201 -8.26 8.64 2.08
C THR A 201 -8.63 9.85 2.94
N GLU A 202 -7.79 10.22 3.87
CA GLU A 202 -8.03 11.35 4.75
C GLU A 202 -7.97 12.69 4.01
N ILE A 203 -6.99 12.87 3.11
CA ILE A 203 -6.92 14.07 2.25
C ILE A 203 -8.22 14.23 1.47
N LEU A 204 -8.62 13.21 0.72
CA LEU A 204 -9.80 13.30 -0.14
C LEU A 204 -11.11 13.46 0.65
N ALA A 205 -11.15 12.98 1.90
CA ALA A 205 -12.30 13.17 2.79
C ALA A 205 -12.40 14.59 3.36
N GLN A 206 -11.29 15.33 3.49
CA GLN A 206 -11.25 16.66 4.12
C GLN A 206 -10.96 17.79 3.15
N HIS A 207 -10.37 17.51 1.98
CA HIS A 207 -10.01 18.54 1.00
C HIS A 207 -11.25 19.31 0.52
N PRO A 208 -11.25 20.67 0.49
CA PRO A 208 -12.43 21.48 0.19
C PRO A 208 -13.15 21.12 -1.13
N ARG A 209 -12.39 20.72 -2.14
CA ARG A 209 -12.93 20.36 -3.46
C ARG A 209 -13.52 18.95 -3.54
N THR A 210 -13.24 18.06 -2.57
CA THR A 210 -13.61 16.64 -2.65
C THR A 210 -14.50 16.17 -1.49
N ALA A 211 -14.43 16.79 -0.33
CA ALA A 211 -15.12 16.37 0.90
C ALA A 211 -16.64 16.17 0.76
N ASN A 212 -17.29 16.99 -0.05
CA ASN A 212 -18.73 16.90 -0.31
C ASN A 212 -19.06 16.26 -1.68
N VAL A 213 -18.06 15.76 -2.38
CA VAL A 213 -18.18 15.22 -3.74
C VAL A 213 -17.97 13.70 -3.75
N PHE A 214 -17.02 13.22 -2.95
CA PHE A 214 -16.69 11.82 -2.88
C PHE A 214 -16.93 11.25 -1.48
N SER A 215 -17.60 10.10 -1.44
CA SER A 215 -17.64 9.22 -0.28
C SER A 215 -16.51 8.21 -0.45
N VAL A 216 -15.39 8.41 0.30
CA VAL A 216 -14.13 7.70 0.09
C VAL A 216 -13.98 6.56 1.07
N GLY A 217 -13.58 5.37 0.59
CA GLY A 217 -13.22 4.23 1.42
C GLY A 217 -11.80 3.74 1.14
N GLY A 218 -11.07 3.37 2.19
CA GLY A 218 -9.76 2.72 2.08
C GLY A 218 -9.87 1.21 2.13
N LEU A 219 -9.15 0.50 1.25
CA LEU A 219 -9.16 -0.96 1.17
C LEU A 219 -7.73 -1.51 1.20
N LEU A 220 -7.43 -2.32 2.20
CA LEU A 220 -6.15 -3.01 2.32
C LEU A 220 -6.30 -4.49 1.99
N GLY A 221 -5.44 -4.99 1.11
CA GLY A 221 -5.36 -6.43 0.88
C GLY A 221 -4.91 -7.18 2.13
N GLU A 222 -5.45 -8.36 2.36
CA GLU A 222 -5.02 -9.28 3.42
C GLU A 222 -3.67 -9.89 3.06
N SER A 223 -2.58 -9.25 3.48
CA SER A 223 -1.29 -9.94 3.47
C SER A 223 -1.14 -10.70 4.79
N GLY A 224 -1.15 -12.04 4.73
CA GLY A 224 -0.98 -12.92 5.91
C GLY A 224 0.38 -12.80 6.61
N ASN A 225 1.26 -11.92 6.16
CA ASN A 225 2.60 -11.73 6.69
C ASN A 225 2.66 -10.55 7.66
N PHE A 226 2.05 -10.70 8.86
CA PHE A 226 2.17 -9.77 9.98
C PHE A 226 3.62 -9.40 10.35
N ARG A 227 4.58 -10.28 10.05
CA ARG A 227 6.00 -10.08 10.37
C ARG A 227 6.71 -9.03 9.48
N ARG A 228 6.10 -8.58 8.39
CA ARG A 228 6.68 -7.61 7.44
C ARG A 228 6.25 -6.17 7.68
N HIS A 229 5.26 -5.94 8.54
CA HIS A 229 4.76 -4.60 8.80
C HIS A 229 5.42 -4.00 10.03
N SER A 230 5.73 -2.71 9.98
CA SER A 230 6.19 -1.97 11.14
C SER A 230 5.10 -2.00 12.24
N PHE A 231 5.51 -2.17 13.49
CA PHE A 231 4.60 -2.11 14.62
C PHE A 231 4.00 -0.71 14.85
N LEU A 232 4.58 0.32 14.24
CA LEU A 232 4.02 1.67 14.18
C LEU A 232 3.10 1.88 12.95
N ASP A 233 2.83 0.83 12.17
CA ASP A 233 1.82 0.86 11.12
C ASP A 233 0.42 0.92 11.74
N ILE A 234 -0.11 2.13 11.82
CA ILE A 234 -1.44 2.43 12.34
C ILE A 234 -2.55 2.26 11.30
N THR A 235 -2.21 1.91 10.07
CA THR A 235 -3.12 1.93 8.93
C THR A 235 -4.37 1.10 9.18
N ARG A 236 -4.23 -0.14 9.66
CA ARG A 236 -5.38 -1.01 9.97
C ARG A 236 -6.27 -0.49 11.10
N ARG A 237 -5.70 0.28 12.02
CA ARG A 237 -6.45 0.83 13.18
C ARG A 237 -7.27 2.04 12.80
N LEU A 238 -6.75 2.85 11.89
CA LEU A 238 -7.40 4.08 11.44
C LEU A 238 -8.34 3.85 10.26
N LEU A 239 -8.11 2.86 9.42
CA LEU A 239 -9.08 2.40 8.44
C LEU A 239 -10.19 1.66 9.20
N ARG A 240 -11.25 2.39 9.51
CA ARG A 240 -12.31 2.06 10.47
C ARG A 240 -13.19 0.88 10.06
N GLN A 241 -13.13 0.44 8.81
CA GLN A 241 -14.06 -0.56 8.27
C GLN A 241 -13.32 -1.83 7.82
N PRO A 242 -13.90 -3.02 8.08
CA PRO A 242 -13.45 -4.26 7.45
C PRO A 242 -13.56 -4.18 5.93
N ALA A 243 -12.69 -4.90 5.22
CA ALA A 243 -12.66 -4.93 3.76
C ALA A 243 -14.02 -5.29 3.14
N ASP A 244 -14.69 -6.30 3.69
CA ASP A 244 -16.02 -6.73 3.22
C ASP A 244 -17.07 -5.63 3.33
N LYS A 245 -17.04 -4.85 4.42
CA LYS A 245 -17.96 -3.74 4.60
C LYS A 245 -17.67 -2.63 3.58
N THR A 246 -16.41 -2.26 3.40
CA THR A 246 -16.01 -1.25 2.40
C THR A 246 -16.46 -1.66 0.99
N LEU A 247 -16.30 -2.93 0.63
CA LEU A 247 -16.75 -3.45 -0.66
C LEU A 247 -18.28 -3.44 -0.79
N ASN A 248 -18.99 -3.79 0.27
CA ASN A 248 -20.45 -3.75 0.26
C ASN A 248 -20.98 -2.31 0.14
N ASP A 249 -20.44 -1.37 0.91
CA ASP A 249 -20.80 0.05 0.85
C ASP A 249 -20.53 0.64 -0.54
N PHE A 250 -19.46 0.19 -1.21
CA PHE A 250 -19.18 0.55 -2.60
C PHE A 250 -20.18 -0.07 -3.58
N ARG A 251 -20.63 -1.31 -3.35
CA ARG A 251 -21.66 -1.96 -4.20
C ARG A 251 -23.00 -1.26 -4.13
N ILE A 252 -23.43 -0.87 -2.93
CA ILE A 252 -24.74 -0.23 -2.73
C ILE A 252 -24.72 1.28 -3.00
N GLY A 253 -23.53 1.89 -3.22
CA GLY A 253 -23.40 3.29 -3.58
C GLY A 253 -23.20 4.25 -2.41
N GLU A 254 -23.06 3.76 -1.19
CA GLU A 254 -22.69 4.60 -0.05
C GLU A 254 -21.26 5.15 -0.18
N LEU A 255 -20.37 4.36 -0.82
CA LEU A 255 -19.06 4.81 -1.27
C LEU A 255 -19.03 4.91 -2.79
N ASN A 256 -18.48 5.99 -3.33
CA ASN A 256 -18.32 6.18 -4.77
C ASN A 256 -16.86 6.21 -5.20
N LEU A 257 -15.90 6.18 -4.25
CA LEU A 257 -14.48 6.14 -4.51
C LEU A 257 -13.78 5.20 -3.51
N ILE A 258 -12.98 4.27 -4.03
CA ILE A 258 -12.13 3.40 -3.22
C ILE A 258 -10.65 3.69 -3.51
N ILE A 259 -9.85 3.71 -2.44
CA ILE A 259 -8.39 3.70 -2.53
C ILE A 259 -7.90 2.35 -2.02
N ALA A 260 -7.18 1.60 -2.85
CA ALA A 260 -6.79 0.24 -2.56
C ALA A 260 -5.30 -0.01 -2.80
N THR A 261 -4.71 -0.94 -2.04
CA THR A 261 -3.39 -1.47 -2.41
C THR A 261 -3.49 -2.45 -3.57
N ALA A 262 -2.40 -2.61 -4.32
CA ALA A 262 -2.33 -3.53 -5.47
C ALA A 262 -2.66 -5.00 -5.10
N VAL A 263 -2.45 -5.41 -3.84
CA VAL A 263 -2.85 -6.74 -3.35
C VAL A 263 -4.37 -6.95 -3.42
N ALA A 264 -5.15 -5.87 -3.43
CA ALA A 264 -6.60 -5.91 -3.67
C ALA A 264 -6.95 -6.14 -5.17
N GLU A 265 -5.97 -6.14 -6.07
CA GLU A 265 -6.18 -6.48 -7.49
C GLU A 265 -6.53 -7.94 -7.66
N GLU A 266 -5.94 -8.82 -6.83
CA GLU A 266 -6.15 -10.27 -6.86
C GLU A 266 -7.16 -10.69 -5.78
N GLY A 267 -8.27 -11.27 -6.18
CA GLY A 267 -9.21 -11.93 -5.26
C GLY A 267 -10.36 -11.11 -4.72
N LEU A 268 -10.43 -9.80 -4.94
CA LEU A 268 -11.58 -8.99 -4.55
C LEU A 268 -12.53 -8.76 -5.72
N ASP A 269 -13.81 -9.09 -5.52
CA ASP A 269 -14.87 -8.77 -6.48
C ASP A 269 -15.25 -7.29 -6.41
N ILE A 270 -14.35 -6.44 -6.92
CA ILE A 270 -14.63 -5.01 -7.10
C ILE A 270 -15.48 -4.84 -8.36
N GLN A 271 -16.61 -4.18 -8.21
CA GLN A 271 -17.50 -3.89 -9.33
C GLN A 271 -16.79 -3.11 -10.45
N ALA A 272 -17.38 -3.16 -11.65
CA ALA A 272 -16.92 -2.37 -12.79
C ALA A 272 -16.89 -0.88 -12.46
N CYS A 273 -15.70 -0.27 -12.59
CA CYS A 273 -15.48 1.14 -12.30
C CYS A 273 -15.59 2.00 -13.57
N CYS A 274 -16.01 3.24 -13.39
CA CYS A 274 -16.00 4.28 -14.41
C CYS A 274 -14.60 4.82 -14.67
N ASN A 275 -13.84 4.99 -13.58
CA ASN A 275 -12.49 5.53 -13.60
C ASN A 275 -11.59 4.67 -12.72
N VAL A 276 -10.45 4.29 -13.23
CA VAL A 276 -9.39 3.59 -12.50
C VAL A 276 -8.11 4.39 -12.61
N VAL A 277 -7.56 4.79 -11.47
CA VAL A 277 -6.32 5.57 -11.39
C VAL A 277 -5.22 4.71 -10.79
N ARG A 278 -4.08 4.67 -11.45
CA ARG A 278 -2.82 4.16 -10.89
C ARG A 278 -2.04 5.34 -10.33
N TRP A 279 -2.01 5.45 -9.02
CA TRP A 279 -1.21 6.44 -8.30
C TRP A 279 0.28 6.19 -8.49
N ASP A 280 0.68 4.90 -8.41
CA ASP A 280 2.03 4.44 -8.67
C ASP A 280 2.08 3.63 -9.96
N LEU A 281 3.23 3.67 -10.63
CA LEU A 281 3.46 2.85 -11.81
C LEU A 281 3.32 1.36 -11.46
N PRO A 282 2.66 0.56 -12.30
CA PRO A 282 2.59 -0.88 -12.11
C PRO A 282 3.98 -1.51 -12.11
N ALA A 283 4.23 -2.46 -11.22
CA ALA A 283 5.51 -3.14 -11.11
C ALA A 283 5.83 -4.02 -12.35
N ASN A 284 4.78 -4.51 -13.02
CA ASN A 284 4.88 -5.38 -14.18
C ASN A 284 3.59 -5.33 -15.03
N MET A 285 3.65 -5.98 -16.19
CA MET A 285 2.53 -6.03 -17.14
C MET A 285 1.28 -6.73 -16.57
N VAL A 286 1.44 -7.70 -15.68
CA VAL A 286 0.29 -8.41 -15.06
C VAL A 286 -0.50 -7.44 -14.19
N SER A 287 0.18 -6.70 -13.31
CA SER A 287 -0.44 -5.66 -12.49
C SER A 287 -1.10 -4.55 -13.34
N TRP A 288 -0.47 -4.20 -14.47
CA TRP A 288 -1.05 -3.30 -15.46
C TRP A 288 -2.39 -3.84 -16.01
N ALA A 289 -2.38 -5.06 -16.53
CA ALA A 289 -3.55 -5.67 -17.15
C ALA A 289 -4.69 -5.91 -16.14
N GLN A 290 -4.36 -6.32 -14.91
CA GLN A 290 -5.33 -6.56 -13.84
C GLN A 290 -6.02 -5.27 -13.41
N SER A 291 -5.25 -4.20 -13.17
CA SER A 291 -5.83 -2.90 -12.79
C SER A 291 -6.66 -2.28 -13.92
N ARG A 292 -6.17 -2.32 -15.16
CA ARG A 292 -6.93 -1.87 -16.32
C ARG A 292 -8.22 -2.66 -16.52
N GLY A 293 -8.18 -3.97 -16.24
CA GLY A 293 -9.34 -4.85 -16.29
C GLY A 293 -10.47 -4.50 -15.31
N ARG A 294 -10.27 -3.56 -14.39
CA ARG A 294 -11.32 -3.04 -13.50
C ARG A 294 -12.11 -1.88 -14.12
N ALA A 295 -11.57 -1.18 -15.11
CA ALA A 295 -12.27 -0.15 -15.87
C ALA A 295 -13.18 -0.79 -16.95
N ARG A 296 -14.35 -1.29 -16.54
CA ARG A 296 -15.25 -2.09 -17.40
C ARG A 296 -16.53 -1.39 -17.79
N LYS A 297 -16.89 -0.27 -17.17
CA LYS A 297 -18.07 0.48 -17.58
C LYS A 297 -17.87 1.08 -18.97
N GLN A 298 -18.97 1.24 -19.68
CA GLN A 298 -18.94 1.93 -20.96
C GLN A 298 -18.36 3.35 -20.79
N ARG A 299 -17.45 3.76 -21.68
CA ARG A 299 -16.72 5.04 -21.61
C ARG A 299 -15.83 5.22 -20.37
N SER A 300 -15.45 4.10 -19.72
CA SER A 300 -14.52 4.16 -18.59
C SER A 300 -13.14 4.66 -19.00
N SER A 301 -12.43 5.25 -18.04
CA SER A 301 -11.05 5.72 -18.21
C SER A 301 -10.09 4.91 -17.32
N PHE A 302 -8.87 4.76 -17.82
CA PHE A 302 -7.74 4.21 -17.08
C PHE A 302 -6.62 5.23 -17.09
N VAL A 303 -6.26 5.72 -15.90
CA VAL A 303 -5.35 6.85 -15.71
C VAL A 303 -4.06 6.37 -15.07
N LEU A 304 -2.93 6.80 -15.60
CA LEU A 304 -1.61 6.63 -14.98
C LEU A 304 -1.01 7.96 -14.58
N MET A 305 -0.53 8.04 -13.35
CA MET A 305 0.19 9.19 -12.83
C MET A 305 1.70 8.91 -12.85
N HIS A 306 2.49 9.85 -13.39
CA HIS A 306 3.95 9.74 -13.44
C HIS A 306 4.62 11.12 -13.49
N SER A 307 5.87 11.19 -13.02
CA SER A 307 6.68 12.42 -13.04
C SER A 307 7.61 12.52 -14.25
N ASP A 308 8.05 11.38 -14.79
CA ASP A 308 8.98 11.33 -15.92
C ASP A 308 8.27 10.88 -17.22
N THR A 309 8.34 11.73 -18.24
CA THR A 309 7.71 11.49 -19.55
C THR A 309 8.50 10.55 -20.46
N LEU A 310 9.83 10.54 -20.39
CA LEU A 310 10.68 9.85 -21.38
C LEU A 310 10.88 8.37 -21.06
N ALA A 311 11.30 8.07 -19.85
CA ALA A 311 11.49 6.69 -19.39
C ALA A 311 10.17 5.92 -19.37
N PHE A 312 9.09 6.62 -19.01
CA PHE A 312 7.76 6.05 -18.96
C PHE A 312 7.20 5.70 -20.34
N ALA A 313 7.31 6.59 -21.32
CA ALA A 313 6.75 6.38 -22.67
C ALA A 313 7.29 5.10 -23.34
N SER A 314 8.58 4.80 -23.16
CA SER A 314 9.20 3.59 -23.72
C SER A 314 8.69 2.31 -23.07
N THR A 315 8.48 2.33 -21.73
CA THR A 315 7.96 1.19 -20.96
C THR A 315 6.50 0.93 -21.30
N MET A 316 5.70 1.97 -21.42
CA MET A 316 4.29 1.89 -21.79
C MET A 316 4.09 1.31 -23.17
N LYS A 317 4.81 1.82 -24.16
CA LYS A 317 4.76 1.30 -25.53
C LYS A 317 5.07 -0.20 -25.56
N ARG A 318 6.09 -0.64 -24.83
CA ARG A 318 6.43 -2.06 -24.72
C ARG A 318 5.31 -2.89 -24.08
N TRP A 319 4.66 -2.38 -23.01
CA TRP A 319 3.54 -3.10 -22.37
C TRP A 319 2.30 -3.17 -23.25
N GLU A 320 1.98 -2.13 -23.99
CA GLU A 320 0.89 -2.12 -24.97
C GLU A 320 1.14 -3.12 -26.11
N GLU A 321 2.37 -3.17 -26.64
CA GLU A 321 2.79 -4.14 -27.66
C GLU A 321 2.67 -5.58 -27.12
N GLN A 322 3.18 -5.86 -25.94
CA GLN A 322 3.09 -7.17 -25.30
C GLN A 322 1.64 -7.61 -25.06
N GLU A 323 0.77 -6.69 -24.67
CA GLU A 323 -0.65 -7.00 -24.47
C GLU A 323 -1.36 -7.30 -25.80
N GLN A 324 -1.04 -6.55 -26.85
CA GLN A 324 -1.56 -6.83 -28.20
C GLN A 324 -1.14 -8.21 -28.68
N ASP A 325 0.13 -8.58 -28.46
CA ASP A 325 0.66 -9.89 -28.84
C ASP A 325 0.00 -11.01 -28.04
N MET A 326 -0.20 -10.85 -26.72
CA MET A 326 -0.96 -11.82 -25.92
C MET A 326 -2.40 -11.99 -26.40
N THR A 327 -3.05 -10.89 -26.74
CA THR A 327 -4.43 -10.91 -27.25
C THR A 327 -4.51 -11.64 -28.60
N ARG A 328 -3.53 -11.40 -29.50
CA ARG A 328 -3.43 -12.12 -30.78
C ARG A 328 -3.23 -13.61 -30.58
N LEU A 329 -2.29 -14.00 -29.71
CA LEU A 329 -2.02 -15.42 -29.40
C LEU A 329 -3.25 -16.12 -28.81
N TYR A 330 -3.98 -15.44 -27.93
CA TYR A 330 -5.20 -15.99 -27.35
C TYR A 330 -6.29 -16.21 -28.40
N ASN A 331 -6.52 -15.22 -29.27
CA ASN A 331 -7.52 -15.33 -30.31
C ASN A 331 -7.16 -16.45 -31.33
N THR A 332 -5.90 -16.53 -31.74
CA THR A 332 -5.42 -17.58 -32.64
C THR A 332 -5.59 -18.96 -32.02
N ARG A 333 -5.34 -19.13 -30.73
CA ARG A 333 -5.55 -20.41 -30.03
C ARG A 333 -7.03 -20.77 -29.89
N SER A 334 -7.88 -19.77 -29.66
CA SER A 334 -9.34 -19.96 -29.62
C SER A 334 -9.90 -20.37 -30.99
N GLU A 335 -9.40 -19.80 -32.07
CA GLU A 335 -9.79 -20.17 -33.44
C GLU A 335 -9.35 -21.62 -33.80
N LEU A 336 -8.17 -22.04 -33.33
CA LEU A 336 -7.69 -23.41 -33.51
C LEU A 336 -8.53 -24.43 -32.74
N HIS A 337 -9.01 -24.12 -31.54
CA HIS A 337 -9.88 -24.99 -30.78
C HIS A 337 -11.29 -25.08 -31.37
N CYS A 338 -11.83 -24.00 -31.93
CA CYS A 338 -13.12 -24.05 -32.62
C CYS A 338 -13.06 -24.87 -33.92
N SER A 339 -11.91 -24.99 -34.57
CA SER A 339 -11.76 -25.81 -35.79
C SER A 339 -11.57 -27.31 -35.52
N ASP A 340 -11.22 -27.68 -34.27
CA ASP A 340 -11.11 -29.10 -33.87
C ASP A 340 -12.43 -29.69 -33.37
N GLU A 341 -13.42 -28.87 -32.98
CA GLU A 341 -14.76 -29.36 -32.58
C GLU A 341 -15.70 -29.66 -33.77
N ASP A 342 -15.34 -29.22 -34.98
CA ASP A 342 -16.12 -29.51 -36.22
C ASP A 342 -15.63 -30.72 -37.02
N ARG A 343 -14.83 -31.64 -36.44
CA ARG A 343 -14.53 -32.91 -37.06
C ARG A 343 -15.69 -33.90 -36.80
N PRO A 344 -16.33 -34.48 -37.83
CA PRO A 344 -17.31 -35.51 -37.64
C PRO A 344 -16.63 -36.73 -37.01
N THR A 345 -17.21 -37.23 -35.93
CA THR A 345 -16.85 -38.48 -35.31
C THR A 345 -17.31 -39.60 -36.28
N ASP A 346 -16.36 -40.20 -36.98
CA ASP A 346 -16.59 -41.49 -37.59
C ASP A 346 -16.68 -42.52 -36.47
N ASP A 347 -17.90 -43.06 -36.29
CA ASP A 347 -18.16 -44.21 -35.48
C ASP A 347 -17.48 -45.44 -36.13
N GLU A 348 -16.52 -46.04 -35.43
CA GLU A 348 -16.25 -47.46 -35.59
C GLU A 348 -15.92 -48.08 -34.22
N ASP A 349 -16.79 -48.99 -33.85
CA ASP A 349 -16.69 -49.92 -32.73
C ASP A 349 -15.39 -50.72 -32.78
N GLU A 350 -14.65 -50.75 -31.64
CA GLU A 350 -13.99 -52.02 -31.26
C GLU A 350 -13.72 -52.04 -29.73
N ASP A 351 -14.31 -53.08 -29.18
CA ASP A 351 -14.22 -53.66 -27.87
C ASP A 351 -12.76 -53.97 -27.45
N GLY A 352 -12.33 -53.57 -26.26
CA GLY A 352 -11.00 -53.89 -25.76
C GLY A 352 -10.80 -53.47 -24.30
N GLY A 353 -11.43 -54.20 -23.39
CA GLY A 353 -11.27 -53.99 -21.95
C GLY A 353 -9.82 -54.17 -21.46
N LEU A 354 -9.37 -53.18 -20.68
CA LEU A 354 -8.23 -53.32 -19.76
C LEU A 354 -8.60 -52.77 -18.40
N ARG A 355 -8.87 -53.72 -17.47
CA ARG A 355 -8.94 -53.47 -16.03
C ARG A 355 -7.55 -53.15 -15.50
N PHE A 356 -7.40 -52.03 -14.83
CA PHE A 356 -6.26 -51.82 -13.93
C PHE A 356 -6.74 -51.98 -12.49
N THR A 357 -6.22 -52.99 -11.83
CA THR A 357 -6.25 -53.21 -10.39
C THR A 357 -5.22 -52.33 -9.74
N ILE A 358 -5.65 -51.55 -8.74
CA ILE A 358 -4.75 -50.82 -7.82
C ILE A 358 -4.44 -51.77 -6.68
N GLU A 359 -3.18 -52.16 -6.52
CA GLU A 359 -2.66 -52.81 -5.30
C GLU A 359 -2.17 -51.69 -4.36
N GLU A 360 -2.78 -51.69 -3.18
CA GLU A 360 -2.25 -51.03 -1.98
C GLU A 360 -1.08 -51.84 -1.44
N THR A 361 0.04 -51.20 -1.20
CA THR A 361 1.06 -51.77 -0.29
C THR A 361 1.73 -50.64 0.53
N GLY A 362 1.58 -50.77 1.90
CA GLY A 362 2.55 -50.53 2.91
C GLY A 362 2.91 -49.11 3.31
#